data_107a73c5557b77bf8a9fb22a9c6bcd45
#
_entry.id   107a73c5557b77bf8a9fb22a9c6bcd45
#
_cell.length_a   1.000
_cell.length_b   1.000
_cell.length_c   1.000
_cell.angle_alpha   90.00
_cell.angle_beta   90.00
_cell.angle_gamma   90.00
#
_symmetry.space_group_name_H-M   'P 1'
#
loop_
_entity.id
_entity.type
_entity.pdbx_description
1 polymer ?
#
loop_
_entity_poly.entity_id
_entity_poly.type
_entity_poly.pdbx_seq_one_letter_code
_entity_poly.pdbx_strand_id
1 'polypeptide(L)'
;GTTDIEFLFPFGWGELWGIADRTDYDLTQHQTVSGESMEFFDPETNEKYIPYVIEPSLGADRVALAFLCDAYDEEVVDPAKNDVRVVLHLHPALAPVKAAFCIVGHEICCVKVNFPMNNKK
;
A
#
# COMPACT_ATOMS: atom_id res chain seq x y z
N GLY A 1 5.57 -14.20 -17.37
CA GLY A 1 6.02 -12.81 -17.49
C GLY A 1 6.01 -12.12 -16.15
N THR A 2 6.82 -11.05 -15.98
CA THR A 2 6.87 -10.26 -14.75
C THR A 2 6.65 -8.81 -15.10
N THR A 3 5.91 -8.10 -14.26
CA THR A 3 5.66 -6.66 -14.36
C THR A 3 5.92 -6.04 -12.99
N ASP A 4 6.72 -4.97 -12.95
CA ASP A 4 7.02 -4.26 -11.73
C ASP A 4 6.30 -2.91 -11.74
N ILE A 5 5.76 -2.54 -10.58
CA ILE A 5 5.25 -1.20 -10.31
C ILE A 5 6.31 -0.49 -9.50
N GLU A 6 6.79 0.63 -10.01
CA GLU A 6 7.83 1.44 -9.36
C GLU A 6 7.24 2.72 -8.77
N PHE A 7 7.86 3.20 -7.70
CA PHE A 7 7.55 4.48 -7.07
C PHE A 7 8.80 5.36 -7.10
N LEU A 8 8.59 6.65 -7.34
CA LEU A 8 9.68 7.63 -7.28
C LEU A 8 9.90 8.06 -5.83
N PHE A 9 10.81 7.35 -5.17
CA PHE A 9 11.27 7.71 -3.83
C PHE A 9 12.22 8.93 -3.86
N PRO A 10 12.49 9.58 -2.72
CA PRO A 10 13.48 10.66 -2.66
C PRO A 10 14.90 10.27 -3.13
N PHE A 11 15.22 8.98 -3.07
CA PHE A 11 16.51 8.42 -3.53
C PHE A 11 16.47 7.88 -4.96
N GLY A 12 15.35 8.03 -5.69
CA GLY A 12 15.16 7.58 -7.07
C GLY A 12 14.08 6.53 -7.25
N TRP A 13 13.92 6.05 -8.49
CA TRP A 13 12.96 5.00 -8.80
C TRP A 13 13.31 3.71 -8.07
N GLY A 14 12.30 3.07 -7.52
CA GLY A 14 12.44 1.79 -6.83
C GLY A 14 11.17 0.97 -6.93
N GLU A 15 11.36 -0.33 -7.03
CA GLU A 15 10.27 -1.30 -7.08
C GLU A 15 9.41 -1.19 -5.82
N LEU A 16 8.11 -1.05 -6.01
CA LEU A 16 7.09 -1.05 -4.96
C LEU A 16 6.34 -2.37 -4.91
N TRP A 17 6.06 -2.93 -6.07
CA TRP A 17 5.23 -4.13 -6.20
C TRP A 17 5.63 -4.92 -7.44
N GLY A 18 5.95 -6.19 -7.29
CA GLY A 18 6.16 -7.13 -8.38
C GLY A 18 4.90 -7.98 -8.62
N ILE A 19 4.58 -8.20 -9.88
CA ILE A 19 3.47 -9.09 -10.30
C ILE A 19 4.04 -10.08 -11.31
N ALA A 20 4.09 -11.35 -10.91
CA ALA A 20 4.63 -12.42 -11.74
C ALA A 20 3.54 -13.38 -12.22
N ASP A 21 3.49 -13.64 -13.52
CA ASP A 21 2.78 -14.79 -14.07
C ASP A 21 3.71 -16.01 -14.00
N ARG A 22 3.45 -16.88 -13.01
CA ARG A 22 4.20 -18.11 -12.73
C ARG A 22 3.75 -19.27 -13.61
N THR A 23 2.71 -19.08 -14.41
CA THR A 23 2.06 -20.15 -15.18
C THR A 23 1.62 -21.31 -14.30
N ASP A 24 1.61 -22.53 -14.80
CA ASP A 24 1.34 -23.77 -14.06
C ASP A 24 2.60 -24.40 -13.46
N TYR A 25 3.76 -23.76 -13.61
CA TYR A 25 5.06 -24.35 -13.28
C TYR A 25 5.16 -24.76 -11.80
N ASP A 26 4.85 -23.86 -10.88
CA ASP A 26 5.03 -24.11 -9.44
C ASP A 26 4.12 -25.25 -8.96
N LEU A 27 2.84 -25.23 -9.35
CA LEU A 27 1.89 -26.28 -8.97
C LEU A 27 2.25 -27.62 -9.57
N THR A 28 2.74 -27.65 -10.82
CA THR A 28 3.25 -28.85 -11.46
C THR A 28 4.46 -29.42 -10.70
N GLN A 29 5.40 -28.58 -10.27
CA GLN A 29 6.54 -29.02 -9.46
C GLN A 29 6.09 -29.56 -8.11
N HIS A 30 5.21 -28.87 -7.43
CA HIS A 30 4.65 -29.29 -6.14
C HIS A 30 3.90 -30.65 -6.26
N GLN A 31 3.06 -30.82 -7.27
CA GLN A 31 2.38 -32.08 -7.53
C GLN A 31 3.38 -33.23 -7.79
N THR A 32 4.42 -32.98 -8.60
CA THR A 32 5.42 -33.98 -8.93
C THR A 32 6.22 -34.45 -7.71
N VAL A 33 6.58 -33.51 -6.81
CA VAL A 33 7.41 -33.82 -5.63
C VAL A 33 6.58 -34.41 -4.50
N SER A 34 5.37 -33.89 -4.25
CA SER A 34 4.53 -34.34 -3.13
C SER A 34 3.70 -35.58 -3.45
N GLY A 35 3.41 -35.84 -4.73
CA GLY A 35 2.46 -36.86 -5.18
C GLY A 35 0.99 -36.50 -4.96
N GLU A 36 0.71 -35.29 -4.43
CA GLU A 36 -0.65 -34.80 -4.21
C GLU A 36 -1.14 -34.02 -5.45
N SER A 37 -2.41 -34.22 -5.83
CA SER A 37 -2.99 -33.50 -6.97
C SER A 37 -3.17 -32.03 -6.67
N MET A 38 -2.65 -31.16 -7.55
CA MET A 38 -2.81 -29.71 -7.54
C MET A 38 -3.78 -29.23 -8.62
N GLU A 39 -4.59 -30.17 -9.16
CA GLU A 39 -5.59 -29.85 -10.18
C GLU A 39 -6.81 -29.15 -9.57
N PHE A 40 -7.27 -28.14 -10.27
CA PHE A 40 -8.57 -27.51 -10.02
C PHE A 40 -9.63 -28.18 -10.90
N PHE A 41 -10.78 -28.48 -10.32
CA PHE A 41 -11.95 -28.95 -11.05
C PHE A 41 -12.89 -27.78 -11.32
N ASP A 42 -13.11 -27.49 -12.59
CA ASP A 42 -14.06 -26.47 -13.01
C ASP A 42 -15.46 -27.07 -13.16
N PRO A 43 -16.43 -26.69 -12.31
CA PRO A 43 -17.79 -27.23 -12.38
C PRO A 43 -18.59 -26.74 -13.59
N GLU A 44 -18.18 -25.61 -14.23
CA GLU A 44 -18.88 -25.07 -15.39
C GLU A 44 -18.51 -25.82 -16.67
N THR A 45 -17.22 -26.13 -16.86
CA THR A 45 -16.72 -26.84 -18.03
C THR A 45 -16.61 -28.34 -17.80
N ASN A 46 -16.70 -28.80 -16.54
CA ASN A 46 -16.49 -30.19 -16.10
C ASN A 46 -15.10 -30.72 -16.46
N GLU A 47 -14.11 -29.84 -16.48
CA GLU A 47 -12.71 -30.12 -16.78
C GLU A 47 -11.82 -30.02 -15.55
N LYS A 48 -10.70 -30.76 -15.57
CA LYS A 48 -9.64 -30.63 -14.57
C LYS A 48 -8.38 -30.09 -15.25
N TYR A 49 -7.74 -29.13 -14.61
CA TYR A 49 -6.50 -28.56 -15.07
C TYR A 49 -5.65 -28.03 -13.90
N ILE A 50 -4.35 -27.89 -14.12
CA ILE A 50 -3.47 -27.18 -13.18
C ILE A 50 -3.60 -25.69 -13.49
N PRO A 51 -4.09 -24.87 -12.55
CA PRO A 51 -4.31 -23.44 -12.80
C PRO A 51 -2.99 -22.68 -12.90
N TYR A 52 -3.01 -21.55 -13.63
CA TYR A 52 -1.93 -20.59 -13.62
C TYR A 52 -1.93 -19.81 -12.30
N VAL A 53 -0.74 -19.55 -11.81
CA VAL A 53 -0.52 -18.80 -10.59
C VAL A 53 -0.07 -17.38 -10.94
N ILE A 54 -0.83 -16.39 -10.51
CA ILE A 54 -0.41 -14.99 -10.54
C ILE A 54 0.03 -14.60 -9.14
N GLU A 55 1.29 -14.25 -9.02
CA GLU A 55 1.95 -13.90 -7.76
C GLU A 55 2.15 -12.39 -7.64
N PRO A 56 1.27 -11.66 -6.94
CA PRO A 56 1.55 -10.30 -6.53
C PRO A 56 2.38 -10.32 -5.25
N SER A 57 3.47 -9.54 -5.22
CA SER A 57 4.39 -9.49 -4.09
C SER A 57 4.79 -8.06 -3.78
N LEU A 58 4.69 -7.65 -2.52
CA LEU A 58 5.08 -6.32 -2.07
C LEU A 58 5.74 -6.36 -0.69
N GLY A 59 6.67 -5.42 -0.45
CA GLY A 59 7.25 -5.22 0.87
C GLY A 59 6.44 -4.24 1.70
N ALA A 60 5.91 -4.67 2.85
CA ALA A 60 5.08 -3.82 3.71
C ALA A 60 5.81 -2.54 4.15
N ASP A 61 7.09 -2.64 4.52
CA ASP A 61 7.89 -1.48 4.93
C ASP A 61 8.10 -0.50 3.77
N ARG A 62 8.29 -1.01 2.55
CA ARG A 62 8.48 -0.18 1.36
C ARG A 62 7.19 0.54 0.97
N VAL A 63 6.05 -0.12 1.09
CA VAL A 63 4.73 0.50 0.90
C VAL A 63 4.46 1.58 1.95
N ALA A 64 4.76 1.31 3.22
CA ALA A 64 4.65 2.30 4.28
C ALA A 64 5.53 3.53 4.02
N LEU A 65 6.77 3.31 3.56
CA LEU A 65 7.68 4.40 3.17
C LEU A 65 7.11 5.21 2.00
N ALA A 66 6.55 4.58 0.98
CA ALA A 66 5.92 5.27 -0.14
C ALA A 66 4.78 6.17 0.32
N PHE A 67 3.89 5.70 1.19
CA PHE A 67 2.83 6.53 1.78
C PHE A 67 3.36 7.70 2.60
N LEU A 68 4.45 7.51 3.34
CA LEU A 68 5.07 8.60 4.09
C LEU A 68 5.70 9.63 3.16
N CYS A 69 6.38 9.19 2.10
CA CYS A 69 6.98 10.09 1.10
C CYS A 69 5.92 10.89 0.34
N ASP A 70 4.80 10.25 -0.04
CA ASP A 70 3.70 10.90 -0.75
C ASP A 70 2.95 11.91 0.14
N ALA A 71 2.84 11.61 1.44
CA ALA A 71 2.16 12.45 2.40
C ALA A 71 3.02 13.60 2.96
N TYR A 72 4.35 13.54 2.77
CA TYR A 72 5.27 14.56 3.30
C TYR A 72 5.10 15.89 2.58
N ASP A 73 4.99 16.96 3.35
CA ASP A 73 4.94 18.32 2.84
C ASP A 73 5.60 19.32 3.81
N GLU A 74 6.10 20.43 3.27
CA GLU A 74 6.68 21.53 4.01
C GLU A 74 5.83 22.80 3.82
N GLU A 75 5.02 23.12 4.83
CA GLU A 75 4.16 24.30 4.80
C GLU A 75 4.90 25.53 5.35
N VAL A 76 4.93 26.60 4.58
CA VAL A 76 5.45 27.90 5.03
C VAL A 76 4.42 28.57 5.93
N VAL A 77 4.73 28.69 7.22
CA VAL A 77 3.85 29.30 8.23
C VAL A 77 3.99 30.82 8.24
N ASP A 78 5.23 31.33 8.24
CA ASP A 78 5.54 32.75 8.21
C ASP A 78 6.67 33.02 7.21
N PRO A 79 6.36 33.53 6.00
CA PRO A 79 7.38 33.82 4.99
C PRO A 79 8.39 34.87 5.44
N ALA A 80 7.97 35.81 6.32
CA ALA A 80 8.87 36.89 6.77
C ALA A 80 9.94 36.38 7.74
N LYS A 81 9.66 35.28 8.45
CA LYS A 81 10.58 34.65 9.40
C LYS A 81 11.22 33.37 8.86
N ASN A 82 10.88 32.99 7.63
CA ASN A 82 11.27 31.70 7.03
C ASN A 82 10.91 30.51 7.95
N ASP A 83 9.73 30.63 8.61
CA ASP A 83 9.22 29.61 9.50
C ASP A 83 8.49 28.54 8.66
N VAL A 84 9.02 27.34 8.68
CA VAL A 84 8.52 26.19 7.92
C VAL A 84 8.20 25.06 8.89
N ARG A 85 7.04 24.45 8.70
CA ARG A 85 6.68 23.23 9.44
C ARG A 85 6.53 22.04 8.52
N VAL A 86 6.97 20.88 8.98
CA VAL A 86 6.75 19.60 8.31
C VAL A 86 5.38 19.05 8.71
N VAL A 87 4.61 18.64 7.71
CA VAL A 87 3.30 18.02 7.87
C VAL A 87 3.23 16.71 7.08
N LEU A 88 2.34 15.81 7.51
CA LEU A 88 2.02 14.58 6.79
C LEU A 88 0.54 14.61 6.40
N HIS A 89 0.27 14.74 5.10
CA HIS A 89 -1.08 14.71 4.53
C HIS A 89 -1.58 13.27 4.30
N LEU A 90 -1.50 12.44 5.35
CA LEU A 90 -1.94 11.05 5.25
C LEU A 90 -3.44 10.95 4.95
N HIS A 91 -3.80 9.97 4.12
CA HIS A 91 -5.20 9.63 3.94
C HIS A 91 -5.84 9.28 5.29
N PRO A 92 -7.09 9.75 5.59
CA PRO A 92 -7.72 9.56 6.89
C PRO A 92 -7.79 8.11 7.38
N ALA A 93 -7.89 7.13 6.46
CA ALA A 93 -7.89 5.72 6.82
C ALA A 93 -6.52 5.25 7.35
N LEU A 94 -5.43 5.86 6.86
CA LEU A 94 -4.05 5.49 7.21
C LEU A 94 -3.50 6.28 8.39
N ALA A 95 -4.06 7.47 8.69
CA ALA A 95 -3.60 8.30 9.78
C ALA A 95 -3.74 7.54 11.13
N PRO A 96 -2.66 7.38 11.92
CA PRO A 96 -2.70 6.64 13.18
C PRO A 96 -3.57 7.34 14.23
N VAL A 97 -3.61 8.68 14.18
CA VAL A 97 -4.44 9.52 15.05
C VAL A 97 -5.49 10.21 14.20
N LYS A 98 -6.78 9.97 14.48
CA LYS A 98 -7.90 10.53 13.72
C LYS A 98 -8.26 11.94 14.16
N ALA A 99 -8.11 12.22 15.46
CA ALA A 99 -8.33 13.51 16.06
C ALA A 99 -7.42 13.68 17.27
N ALA A 100 -6.85 14.86 17.43
CA ALA A 100 -6.08 15.22 18.62
C ALA A 100 -6.58 16.56 19.17
N PHE A 101 -6.71 16.64 20.49
CA PHE A 101 -7.02 17.87 21.22
C PHE A 101 -5.79 18.22 22.06
N CYS A 102 -5.22 19.39 21.82
CA CYS A 102 -4.12 19.90 22.61
C CYS A 102 -4.60 21.12 23.40
N ILE A 103 -4.26 21.15 24.68
CA ILE A 103 -4.51 22.31 25.56
C ILE A 103 -3.22 23.12 25.61
N VAL A 104 -3.27 24.34 25.11
CA VAL A 104 -2.15 25.29 25.18
C VAL A 104 -2.60 26.45 26.06
N GLY A 105 -2.08 26.55 27.28
CA GLY A 105 -2.57 27.52 28.27
C GLY A 105 -3.99 27.18 28.73
N HIS A 106 -4.91 28.15 28.63
CA HIS A 106 -6.33 27.97 28.97
C HIS A 106 -7.24 27.80 27.75
N GLU A 107 -6.69 27.70 26.56
CA GLU A 107 -7.45 27.56 25.32
C GLU A 107 -7.28 26.14 24.71
N ILE A 108 -8.40 25.61 24.19
CA ILE A 108 -8.41 24.35 23.46
C ILE A 108 -8.05 24.66 22.01
N CYS A 109 -6.84 24.26 21.59
CA CYS A 109 -6.46 24.33 20.20
C CYS A 109 -6.88 23.04 19.49
N CYS A 110 -7.85 23.12 18.59
CA CYS A 110 -8.25 22.00 17.74
C CYS A 110 -7.17 21.75 16.67
N VAL A 111 -6.44 20.68 16.80
CA VAL A 111 -5.58 20.17 15.71
C VAL A 111 -6.45 19.28 14.82
N LYS A 112 -6.49 19.64 13.56
CA LYS A 112 -7.15 19.05 12.40
C LYS A 112 -7.73 17.63 12.62
N VAL A 113 -9.06 17.53 12.56
CA VAL A 113 -9.80 16.27 12.61
C VAL A 113 -9.94 15.75 11.19
N ASN A 114 -9.27 14.65 10.86
CA ASN A 114 -9.46 13.96 9.61
C ASN A 114 -10.59 12.93 9.74
N PHE A 115 -11.81 13.33 9.39
CA PHE A 115 -12.91 12.38 9.24
C PHE A 115 -12.85 11.70 7.88
N PRO A 116 -13.05 10.37 7.80
CA PRO A 116 -13.27 9.73 6.52
C PRO A 116 -14.55 10.30 5.92
N MET A 117 -14.44 10.99 4.79
CA MET A 117 -15.62 11.35 4.01
C MET A 117 -16.23 10.05 3.50
N ASN A 118 -17.32 9.64 4.11
CA ASN A 118 -18.16 8.54 3.65
C ASN A 118 -18.82 8.98 2.32
N ASN A 119 -18.13 8.83 1.22
CA ASN A 119 -18.76 8.89 -0.10
C ASN A 119 -19.53 7.58 -0.31
N LYS A 120 -20.69 7.47 0.33
CA LYS A 120 -21.73 6.58 -0.19
C LYS A 120 -22.27 7.23 -1.46
N LYS A 121 -21.94 6.68 -2.60
CA LYS A 121 -22.78 6.66 -3.78
C LYS A 121 -23.15 5.22 -4.07
#